data_a785ba2206529dcf4e3d924763cb4f55
#
_entry.id   a785ba2206529dcf4e3d924763cb4f55
#
_cell.length_a   1.000
_cell.length_b   1.000
_cell.length_c   1.000
_cell.angle_alpha   90.00
_cell.angle_beta   90.00
_cell.angle_gamma   90.00
#
_symmetry.space_group_name_H-M   'P 1'
#
loop_
_entity.id
_entity.type
_entity.pdbx_description
1 polymer ?
#
loop_
_entity_poly.entity_id
_entity_poly.type
_entity_poly.pdbx_seq_one_letter_code
_entity_poly.pdbx_strand_id
1 'polypeptide(L)'
;MPRALVATIICVVAAFQSGCSRPSIKIDGSSTVIRITEAVTEEFAAKHPGVRVTGGRSGTGGGFKKFSNGEIDICDASRRINEIERKACEERGVDFAELQIAFDGISLVANPQNDWCDCLTVEQLKAIWQPGSKVARWSDINPAWPTAEIKLYGPGTDSGTFDYFTEAIVGKTGACRPDYSASEDDNVLVMGVEGDKYALGFFGLAYFEENKEKLKLLGVDPGDGNCTKPSEDSVRNLAYKPLSRPLFIYVRTSSLARPALREYVEFYLDNVSKIVRSTGYVALPDEMLDRSKQALDEALVAIPVQ
;
A
#
# COMPACT_ATOMS: atom_id res chain seq x y z
N MET A 1 -47.07 70.58 -28.19
CA MET A 1 -47.13 69.45 -27.24
C MET A 1 -45.87 68.61 -27.36
N PRO A 2 -44.94 68.67 -26.40
CA PRO A 2 -43.70 67.89 -26.46
C PRO A 2 -43.89 66.48 -25.82
N ARG A 3 -43.46 65.47 -26.51
CA ARG A 3 -43.41 64.06 -26.05
C ARG A 3 -42.22 63.86 -25.14
N ALA A 4 -42.47 63.51 -23.89
CA ALA A 4 -41.43 63.11 -22.93
C ALA A 4 -40.94 61.68 -23.24
N LEU A 5 -39.63 61.50 -23.46
CA LEU A 5 -38.95 60.21 -23.61
C LEU A 5 -38.55 59.74 -22.20
N VAL A 6 -39.19 58.64 -21.74
CA VAL A 6 -38.81 57.99 -20.49
C VAL A 6 -37.68 56.99 -20.81
N ALA A 7 -36.46 57.29 -20.42
CA ALA A 7 -35.34 56.34 -20.51
C ALA A 7 -35.37 55.39 -19.32
N THR A 8 -35.71 54.13 -19.58
CA THR A 8 -35.62 53.07 -18.58
C THR A 8 -34.17 52.55 -18.48
N ILE A 9 -33.51 52.88 -17.38
CA ILE A 9 -32.16 52.34 -17.06
C ILE A 9 -32.35 50.91 -16.52
N ILE A 10 -31.96 49.93 -17.31
CA ILE A 10 -31.88 48.53 -16.87
C ILE A 10 -30.54 48.34 -16.18
N CYS A 11 -30.53 48.29 -14.84
CA CYS A 11 -29.35 47.85 -14.07
C CYS A 11 -29.20 46.34 -14.22
N VAL A 12 -28.28 45.88 -15.06
CA VAL A 12 -27.83 44.47 -15.10
C VAL A 12 -26.94 44.24 -13.90
N VAL A 13 -27.52 43.62 -12.86
CA VAL A 13 -26.70 43.08 -11.73
C VAL A 13 -26.01 41.82 -12.23
N ALA A 14 -24.76 41.94 -12.64
CA ALA A 14 -23.90 40.80 -12.90
C ALA A 14 -23.59 40.09 -11.56
N ALA A 15 -24.38 39.06 -11.25
CA ALA A 15 -24.05 38.14 -10.17
C ALA A 15 -22.77 37.40 -10.54
N PHE A 16 -21.62 37.84 -10.00
CA PHE A 16 -20.41 37.05 -9.98
C PHE A 16 -20.70 35.78 -9.16
N GLN A 17 -21.06 34.71 -9.83
CA GLN A 17 -21.00 33.37 -9.25
C GLN A 17 -19.51 33.04 -9.08
N SER A 18 -18.93 33.41 -7.93
CA SER A 18 -17.68 32.83 -7.48
C SER A 18 -17.93 31.34 -7.29
N GLY A 19 -17.66 30.56 -8.32
CA GLY A 19 -17.68 29.12 -8.27
C GLY A 19 -16.67 28.68 -7.22
N CYS A 20 -17.14 28.41 -6.00
CA CYS A 20 -16.34 27.86 -4.92
C CYS A 20 -15.99 26.44 -5.34
N SER A 21 -14.85 26.28 -6.07
CA SER A 21 -14.33 24.97 -6.36
C SER A 21 -14.00 24.29 -5.04
N ARG A 22 -14.58 23.11 -4.79
CA ARG A 22 -14.30 22.36 -3.58
C ARG A 22 -12.80 22.12 -3.46
N PRO A 23 -12.20 22.29 -2.26
CA PRO A 23 -10.81 21.92 -2.03
C PRO A 23 -10.56 20.50 -2.53
N SER A 24 -9.51 20.31 -3.31
CA SER A 24 -9.17 19.03 -3.91
C SER A 24 -7.78 18.60 -3.44
N ILE A 25 -7.66 17.34 -2.99
CA ILE A 25 -6.42 16.67 -2.61
C ILE A 25 -6.16 15.59 -3.65
N LYS A 26 -4.96 15.58 -4.21
CA LYS A 26 -4.54 14.61 -5.22
C LYS A 26 -3.49 13.68 -4.66
N ILE A 27 -3.77 12.39 -4.69
CA ILE A 27 -2.89 11.33 -4.18
C ILE A 27 -2.63 10.35 -5.32
N ASP A 28 -1.42 9.82 -5.45
CA ASP A 28 -1.10 8.77 -6.41
C ASP A 28 0.14 8.00 -5.94
N GLY A 29 0.32 6.78 -6.40
CA GLY A 29 1.51 6.00 -6.11
C GLY A 29 1.25 4.50 -5.97
N SER A 30 1.71 3.94 -4.86
CA SER A 30 1.72 2.50 -4.58
C SER A 30 0.32 1.89 -4.55
N SER A 31 0.12 0.79 -5.30
CA SER A 31 -1.09 -0.05 -5.25
C SER A 31 -1.33 -0.68 -3.87
N THR A 32 -0.30 -0.84 -3.06
CA THR A 32 -0.38 -1.33 -1.69
C THR A 32 -0.90 -0.24 -0.75
N VAL A 33 -0.26 0.93 -0.77
CA VAL A 33 -0.56 2.03 0.18
C VAL A 33 -1.92 2.67 -0.11
N ILE A 34 -2.34 2.73 -1.37
CA ILE A 34 -3.62 3.33 -1.76
C ILE A 34 -4.82 2.66 -1.04
N ARG A 35 -4.73 1.37 -0.68
CA ARG A 35 -5.79 0.69 0.08
C ARG A 35 -5.98 1.31 1.47
N ILE A 36 -4.89 1.67 2.14
CA ILE A 36 -4.93 2.39 3.43
C ILE A 36 -5.48 3.80 3.19
N THR A 37 -4.96 4.48 2.17
CA THR A 37 -5.36 5.83 1.77
C THR A 37 -6.84 5.92 1.42
N GLU A 38 -7.40 4.93 0.70
CA GLU A 38 -8.83 4.84 0.38
C GLU A 38 -9.68 4.67 1.65
N ALA A 39 -9.28 3.78 2.57
CA ALA A 39 -9.98 3.58 3.83
C ALA A 39 -9.94 4.83 4.73
N VAL A 40 -8.80 5.51 4.80
CA VAL A 40 -8.67 6.81 5.50
C VAL A 40 -9.57 7.86 4.83
N THR A 41 -9.57 7.91 3.50
CA THR A 41 -10.38 8.87 2.73
C THR A 41 -11.87 8.67 2.94
N GLU A 42 -12.33 7.44 3.04
CA GLU A 42 -13.74 7.11 3.33
C GLU A 42 -14.14 7.63 4.71
N GLU A 43 -13.36 7.34 5.75
CA GLU A 43 -13.62 7.84 7.11
C GLU A 43 -13.52 9.39 7.19
N PHE A 44 -12.56 10.00 6.47
CA PHE A 44 -12.41 11.44 6.39
C PHE A 44 -13.60 12.12 5.71
N ALA A 45 -14.05 11.60 4.56
CA ALA A 45 -15.15 12.16 3.79
C ALA A 45 -16.46 12.22 4.60
N ALA A 46 -16.69 11.26 5.49
CA ALA A 46 -17.85 11.26 6.38
C ALA A 46 -17.85 12.46 7.34
N LYS A 47 -16.68 13.00 7.73
CA LYS A 47 -16.52 14.15 8.62
C LYS A 47 -16.33 15.48 7.86
N HIS A 48 -15.75 15.40 6.66
CA HIS A 48 -15.39 16.56 5.81
C HIS A 48 -15.98 16.48 4.40
N PRO A 49 -17.33 16.48 4.23
CA PRO A 49 -17.98 16.24 2.93
C PRO A 49 -17.72 17.33 1.89
N GLY A 50 -17.13 18.46 2.30
CA GLY A 50 -16.74 19.58 1.44
C GLY A 50 -15.38 19.38 0.75
N VAL A 51 -14.56 18.42 1.17
CA VAL A 51 -13.23 18.16 0.61
C VAL A 51 -13.29 16.99 -0.36
N ARG A 52 -12.71 17.18 -1.56
CA ARG A 52 -12.59 16.12 -2.55
C ARG A 52 -11.18 15.51 -2.50
N VAL A 53 -11.07 14.22 -2.22
CA VAL A 53 -9.82 13.47 -2.33
C VAL A 53 -9.89 12.57 -3.56
N THR A 54 -8.81 12.53 -4.34
CA THR A 54 -8.69 11.67 -5.54
C THR A 54 -7.43 10.85 -5.44
N GLY A 55 -7.57 9.52 -5.57
CA GLY A 55 -6.47 8.55 -5.55
C GLY A 55 -6.17 8.00 -6.93
N GLY A 56 -4.88 7.69 -7.19
CA GLY A 56 -4.40 6.98 -8.37
C GLY A 56 -3.46 5.84 -7.99
N ARG A 57 -3.21 4.91 -8.94
CA ARG A 57 -2.42 3.68 -8.73
C ARG A 57 -1.33 3.54 -9.79
N SER A 58 -0.43 4.52 -9.89
CA SER A 58 0.65 4.47 -10.89
C SER A 58 1.92 3.72 -10.44
N GLY A 59 1.86 3.06 -9.27
CA GLY A 59 3.01 2.48 -8.59
C GLY A 59 3.90 3.52 -7.92
N THR A 60 4.75 3.10 -6.96
CA THR A 60 5.62 4.01 -6.18
C THR A 60 6.47 4.91 -7.07
N GLY A 61 7.11 4.36 -8.11
CA GLY A 61 7.94 5.14 -9.04
C GLY A 61 7.14 6.12 -9.90
N GLY A 62 5.94 5.71 -10.36
CA GLY A 62 5.00 6.56 -11.09
C GLY A 62 4.49 7.71 -10.22
N GLY A 63 4.20 7.42 -8.94
CA GLY A 63 3.84 8.40 -7.92
C GLY A 63 4.93 9.45 -7.73
N PHE A 64 6.18 9.04 -7.49
CA PHE A 64 7.30 9.97 -7.33
C PHE A 64 7.56 10.83 -8.56
N LYS A 65 7.37 10.29 -9.77
CA LYS A 65 7.46 11.09 -11.00
C LYS A 65 6.42 12.22 -11.02
N LYS A 66 5.15 11.93 -10.72
CA LYS A 66 4.09 12.93 -10.62
C LYS A 66 4.33 13.90 -9.47
N PHE A 67 4.81 13.39 -8.34
CA PHE A 67 5.10 14.16 -7.14
C PHE A 67 6.20 15.22 -7.39
N SER A 68 7.32 14.80 -7.96
CA SER A 68 8.40 15.72 -8.32
C SER A 68 7.99 16.74 -9.38
N ASN A 69 7.03 16.41 -10.27
CA ASN A 69 6.47 17.36 -11.25
C ASN A 69 5.45 18.35 -10.63
N GLY A 70 5.06 18.14 -9.37
CA GLY A 70 4.05 18.98 -8.75
C GLY A 70 2.61 18.65 -9.12
N GLU A 71 2.33 17.49 -9.70
CA GLU A 71 1.01 17.10 -10.19
C GLU A 71 0.09 16.57 -9.09
N ILE A 72 0.68 16.04 -8.00
CA ILE A 72 -0.02 15.47 -6.83
C ILE A 72 0.48 16.10 -5.53
N ASP A 73 -0.34 16.02 -4.50
CA ASP A 73 -0.07 16.56 -3.16
C ASP A 73 0.60 15.54 -2.26
N ILE A 74 0.18 14.28 -2.39
CA ILE A 74 0.67 13.14 -1.62
C ILE A 74 1.10 12.03 -2.58
N CYS A 75 2.29 11.47 -2.33
CA CYS A 75 2.75 10.25 -2.99
C CYS A 75 2.67 9.07 -2.03
N ASP A 76 1.85 8.08 -2.35
CA ASP A 76 1.83 6.79 -1.68
C ASP A 76 3.04 5.95 -2.09
N ALA A 77 3.80 5.43 -1.12
CA ALA A 77 5.04 4.72 -1.41
C ALA A 77 5.23 3.46 -0.56
N SER A 78 5.55 2.35 -1.19
CA SER A 78 5.84 1.06 -0.55
C SER A 78 7.34 0.79 -0.36
N ARG A 79 8.15 1.82 -0.50
CA ARG A 79 9.56 1.91 -0.19
C ARG A 79 9.95 3.36 0.04
N ARG A 80 11.14 3.55 0.61
CA ARG A 80 11.69 4.92 0.69
C ARG A 80 11.98 5.49 -0.70
N ILE A 81 11.91 6.81 -0.77
CA ILE A 81 12.36 7.58 -1.95
C ILE A 81 13.82 7.25 -2.24
N ASN A 82 14.15 6.96 -3.49
CA ASN A 82 15.52 6.70 -3.91
C ASN A 82 16.26 8.02 -4.27
N GLU A 83 17.58 7.91 -4.47
CA GLU A 83 18.45 9.04 -4.79
C GLU A 83 18.01 9.82 -6.06
N ILE A 84 17.59 9.10 -7.10
CA ILE A 84 17.16 9.71 -8.38
C ILE A 84 15.87 10.51 -8.18
N GLU A 85 14.91 9.93 -7.44
CA GLU A 85 13.63 10.58 -7.15
C GLU A 85 13.81 11.77 -6.22
N ARG A 86 14.67 11.65 -5.19
CA ARG A 86 15.02 12.75 -4.29
C ARG A 86 15.64 13.92 -5.05
N LYS A 87 16.63 13.65 -5.88
CA LYS A 87 17.27 14.64 -6.73
C LYS A 87 16.29 15.32 -7.69
N ALA A 88 15.34 14.57 -8.25
CA ALA A 88 14.30 15.14 -9.09
C ALA A 88 13.36 16.08 -8.32
N CYS A 89 13.09 15.84 -7.03
CA CYS A 89 12.36 16.77 -6.18
C CYS A 89 13.19 18.02 -5.89
N GLU A 90 14.46 17.88 -5.51
CA GLU A 90 15.39 18.98 -5.22
C GLU A 90 15.55 19.92 -6.42
N GLU A 91 15.81 19.38 -7.63
CA GLU A 91 15.95 20.15 -8.86
C GLU A 91 14.70 20.97 -9.23
N ARG A 92 13.53 20.56 -8.74
CA ARG A 92 12.24 21.22 -8.99
C ARG A 92 11.72 22.02 -7.81
N GLY A 93 12.50 22.11 -6.72
CA GLY A 93 12.11 22.83 -5.50
C GLY A 93 10.88 22.21 -4.81
N VAL A 94 10.76 20.88 -4.85
CA VAL A 94 9.68 20.13 -4.18
C VAL A 94 10.21 19.61 -2.85
N ASP A 95 9.94 20.35 -1.77
CA ASP A 95 10.17 19.91 -0.41
C ASP A 95 9.01 19.03 0.07
N PHE A 96 9.30 18.07 0.96
CA PHE A 96 8.32 17.11 1.43
C PHE A 96 8.57 16.61 2.86
N ALA A 97 7.49 16.21 3.53
CA ALA A 97 7.53 15.38 4.72
C ALA A 97 7.46 13.89 4.32
N GLU A 98 8.39 13.07 4.82
CA GLU A 98 8.36 11.61 4.73
C GLU A 98 7.69 11.05 5.98
N LEU A 99 6.50 10.48 5.82
CA LEU A 99 5.69 9.97 6.92
C LEU A 99 5.53 8.46 6.77
N GLN A 100 6.14 7.69 7.67
CA GLN A 100 5.90 6.24 7.70
C GLN A 100 4.53 5.99 8.34
N ILE A 101 3.73 5.10 7.75
CA ILE A 101 2.35 4.87 8.15
C ILE A 101 2.05 3.44 8.58
N ALA A 102 2.81 2.46 8.07
CA ALA A 102 2.59 1.05 8.34
C ALA A 102 3.82 0.21 7.96
N PHE A 103 3.72 -1.09 8.21
CA PHE A 103 4.52 -2.12 7.56
C PHE A 103 3.62 -3.07 6.77
N ASP A 104 4.16 -3.60 5.67
CA ASP A 104 3.58 -4.69 4.91
C ASP A 104 4.38 -5.97 5.19
N GLY A 105 3.69 -7.06 5.49
CA GLY A 105 4.26 -8.38 5.69
C GLY A 105 3.40 -9.42 4.99
N ILE A 106 4.03 -10.29 4.17
CA ILE A 106 3.33 -11.36 3.47
C ILE A 106 3.60 -12.67 4.17
N SER A 107 2.54 -13.38 4.59
CA SER A 107 2.65 -14.74 5.10
C SER A 107 2.65 -15.77 3.98
N LEU A 108 3.56 -16.73 4.05
CA LEU A 108 3.50 -17.98 3.32
C LEU A 108 2.81 -19.00 4.20
N VAL A 109 1.79 -19.66 3.65
CA VAL A 109 0.96 -20.58 4.40
C VAL A 109 0.80 -21.92 3.69
N ALA A 110 0.69 -22.96 4.47
CA ALA A 110 0.35 -24.30 4.03
C ALA A 110 -0.79 -24.88 4.88
N ASN A 111 -1.31 -26.01 4.47
CA ASN A 111 -2.27 -26.77 5.26
C ASN A 111 -1.61 -27.27 6.57
N PRO A 112 -2.30 -27.33 7.72
CA PRO A 112 -1.75 -27.85 8.98
C PRO A 112 -1.22 -29.29 8.89
N GLN A 113 -1.74 -30.11 7.98
CA GLN A 113 -1.27 -31.48 7.76
C GLN A 113 0.01 -31.58 6.89
N ASN A 114 0.55 -30.44 6.44
CA ASN A 114 1.84 -30.39 5.78
C ASN A 114 2.96 -30.57 6.82
N ASP A 115 3.52 -31.75 6.92
CA ASP A 115 4.55 -32.14 7.88
C ASP A 115 5.96 -32.19 7.26
N TRP A 116 6.11 -31.85 5.98
CA TRP A 116 7.37 -31.94 5.22
C TRP A 116 8.04 -30.60 4.91
N CYS A 117 7.31 -29.48 4.94
CA CYS A 117 7.84 -28.17 4.58
C CYS A 117 7.62 -27.16 5.72
N ASP A 118 8.71 -26.68 6.31
CA ASP A 118 8.68 -25.61 7.33
C ASP A 118 9.25 -24.29 6.81
N CYS A 119 10.04 -24.36 5.73
CA CYS A 119 10.75 -23.24 5.16
C CYS A 119 10.91 -23.39 3.65
N LEU A 120 10.84 -22.28 2.94
CA LEU A 120 11.17 -22.18 1.52
C LEU A 120 12.20 -21.08 1.30
N THR A 121 13.19 -21.36 0.45
CA THR A 121 14.12 -20.30 0.01
C THR A 121 13.45 -19.38 -1.01
N VAL A 122 13.97 -18.16 -1.14
CA VAL A 122 13.51 -17.22 -2.18
C VAL A 122 13.66 -17.84 -3.58
N GLU A 123 14.72 -18.62 -3.83
CA GLU A 123 14.92 -19.31 -5.10
C GLU A 123 13.83 -20.38 -5.35
N GLN A 124 13.48 -21.16 -4.33
CA GLN A 124 12.38 -22.14 -4.42
C GLN A 124 11.04 -21.45 -4.67
N LEU A 125 10.75 -20.38 -3.95
CA LEU A 125 9.55 -19.57 -4.18
C LEU A 125 9.50 -19.02 -5.60
N LYS A 126 10.61 -18.47 -6.10
CA LYS A 126 10.71 -18.01 -7.48
C LYS A 126 10.49 -19.15 -8.48
N ALA A 127 11.10 -20.32 -8.26
CA ALA A 127 10.90 -21.47 -9.12
C ALA A 127 9.43 -21.92 -9.16
N ILE A 128 8.70 -21.83 -8.03
CA ILE A 128 7.28 -22.16 -7.95
C ILE A 128 6.42 -21.14 -8.72
N TRP A 129 6.63 -19.84 -8.46
CA TRP A 129 5.67 -18.80 -8.82
C TRP A 129 5.98 -18.04 -10.13
N GLN A 130 7.19 -18.17 -10.69
CA GLN A 130 7.56 -17.44 -11.91
C GLN A 130 6.74 -17.87 -13.14
N PRO A 131 6.57 -16.99 -14.14
CA PRO A 131 5.96 -17.33 -15.42
C PRO A 131 6.68 -18.53 -16.07
N GLY A 132 5.90 -19.50 -16.55
CA GLY A 132 6.44 -20.70 -17.20
C GLY A 132 7.12 -21.68 -16.25
N SER A 133 6.87 -21.57 -14.95
CA SER A 133 7.33 -22.53 -13.94
C SER A 133 7.00 -23.97 -14.36
N LYS A 134 7.94 -24.91 -14.12
CA LYS A 134 7.79 -26.34 -14.34
C LYS A 134 7.53 -27.11 -13.04
N VAL A 135 7.59 -26.40 -11.90
CA VAL A 135 7.29 -26.97 -10.60
C VAL A 135 5.80 -27.26 -10.52
N ALA A 136 5.44 -28.54 -10.47
CA ALA A 136 4.06 -29.02 -10.35
C ALA A 136 3.84 -29.77 -9.04
N ARG A 137 4.88 -30.38 -8.48
CA ARG A 137 4.80 -31.26 -7.31
C ARG A 137 5.75 -30.81 -6.22
N TRP A 138 5.46 -31.15 -4.98
CA TRP A 138 6.34 -30.90 -3.86
C TRP A 138 7.72 -31.55 -4.05
N SER A 139 7.78 -32.75 -4.64
CA SER A 139 9.03 -33.46 -4.98
C SER A 139 9.88 -32.76 -6.05
N ASP A 140 9.31 -31.85 -6.84
CA ASP A 140 10.08 -31.07 -7.82
C ASP A 140 10.94 -29.99 -7.12
N ILE A 141 10.58 -29.62 -5.87
CA ILE A 141 11.32 -28.67 -5.04
C ILE A 141 12.37 -29.41 -4.21
N ASN A 142 11.97 -30.51 -3.57
CA ASN A 142 12.83 -31.38 -2.80
C ASN A 142 12.43 -32.84 -3.01
N PRO A 143 13.31 -33.68 -3.56
CA PRO A 143 12.98 -35.10 -3.87
C PRO A 143 12.54 -35.93 -2.65
N ALA A 144 12.82 -35.50 -1.43
CA ALA A 144 12.35 -36.14 -0.20
C ALA A 144 10.88 -35.82 0.16
N TRP A 145 10.28 -34.84 -0.51
CA TRP A 145 8.90 -34.41 -0.25
C TRP A 145 7.88 -35.22 -1.09
N PRO A 146 6.59 -35.10 -0.79
CA PRO A 146 5.56 -35.87 -1.50
C PRO A 146 5.56 -35.61 -3.00
N THR A 147 5.25 -36.66 -3.79
CA THR A 147 5.06 -36.57 -5.25
C THR A 147 3.70 -35.98 -5.64
N ALA A 148 2.93 -35.50 -4.67
CA ALA A 148 1.64 -34.87 -4.87
C ALA A 148 1.78 -33.48 -5.52
N GLU A 149 0.77 -33.11 -6.30
CA GLU A 149 0.67 -31.80 -6.96
C GLU A 149 0.48 -30.68 -5.92
N ILE A 150 1.21 -29.58 -6.08
CA ILE A 150 1.03 -28.39 -5.25
C ILE A 150 -0.22 -27.66 -5.72
N LYS A 151 -1.15 -27.38 -4.80
CA LYS A 151 -2.30 -26.51 -5.06
C LYS A 151 -1.95 -25.09 -4.61
N LEU A 152 -1.85 -24.19 -5.56
CA LEU A 152 -1.39 -22.82 -5.33
C LEU A 152 -2.56 -21.86 -5.15
N TYR A 153 -2.49 -21.04 -4.10
CA TYR A 153 -3.49 -20.03 -3.75
C TYR A 153 -2.81 -18.68 -3.51
N GLY A 154 -3.37 -17.61 -4.04
CA GLY A 154 -2.82 -16.28 -3.85
C GLY A 154 -3.77 -15.17 -4.27
N PRO A 155 -3.49 -13.92 -3.87
CA PRO A 155 -4.30 -12.78 -4.28
C PRO A 155 -4.35 -12.62 -5.80
N GLY A 156 -5.40 -11.97 -6.28
CA GLY A 156 -5.56 -11.63 -7.69
C GLY A 156 -4.69 -10.45 -8.13
N THR A 157 -4.74 -10.14 -9.41
CA THR A 157 -3.89 -9.12 -10.05
C THR A 157 -4.18 -7.68 -9.62
N ASP A 158 -5.31 -7.42 -8.97
CA ASP A 158 -5.66 -6.10 -8.43
C ASP A 158 -5.13 -5.90 -7.00
N SER A 159 -4.48 -6.92 -6.43
CA SER A 159 -3.95 -6.90 -5.07
C SER A 159 -2.56 -6.27 -4.98
N GLY A 160 -2.38 -5.31 -4.05
CA GLY A 160 -1.05 -4.80 -3.70
C GLY A 160 -0.13 -5.85 -3.07
N THR A 161 -0.68 -6.88 -2.43
CA THR A 161 0.06 -8.04 -1.91
C THR A 161 0.60 -8.90 -3.04
N PHE A 162 -0.19 -9.12 -4.11
CA PHE A 162 0.27 -9.80 -5.32
C PHE A 162 1.41 -9.04 -6.00
N ASP A 163 1.26 -7.73 -6.17
CA ASP A 163 2.28 -6.87 -6.75
C ASP A 163 3.61 -6.98 -5.98
N TYR A 164 3.52 -6.89 -4.65
CA TYR A 164 4.71 -6.97 -3.80
C TYR A 164 5.34 -8.35 -3.83
N PHE A 165 4.56 -9.41 -3.69
CA PHE A 165 5.08 -10.77 -3.73
C PHE A 165 5.83 -11.05 -5.04
N THR A 166 5.23 -10.69 -6.17
CA THR A 166 5.84 -10.91 -7.50
C THR A 166 7.09 -10.04 -7.70
N GLU A 167 7.10 -8.81 -7.21
CA GLU A 167 8.30 -7.95 -7.23
C GLU A 167 9.42 -8.55 -6.37
N ALA A 168 9.13 -8.93 -5.13
CA ALA A 168 10.12 -9.40 -4.16
C ALA A 168 10.69 -10.79 -4.49
N ILE A 169 9.85 -11.69 -4.99
CA ILE A 169 10.22 -13.10 -5.23
C ILE A 169 10.63 -13.33 -6.69
N VAL A 170 9.82 -12.85 -7.64
CA VAL A 170 10.08 -13.09 -9.08
C VAL A 170 11.01 -12.04 -9.67
N GLY A 171 11.05 -10.84 -9.06
CA GLY A 171 11.86 -9.71 -9.52
C GLY A 171 11.15 -8.78 -10.49
N LYS A 172 9.83 -8.97 -10.70
CA LYS A 172 9.03 -8.12 -11.58
C LYS A 172 7.59 -8.12 -11.12
N THR A 173 7.05 -6.94 -10.81
CA THR A 173 5.65 -6.74 -10.44
C THR A 173 4.70 -7.35 -11.47
N GLY A 174 3.72 -8.10 -11.01
CA GLY A 174 2.70 -8.75 -11.85
C GLY A 174 3.18 -10.01 -12.58
N ALA A 175 4.45 -10.38 -12.51
CA ALA A 175 4.97 -11.56 -13.18
C ALA A 175 4.71 -12.83 -12.35
N CYS A 176 3.74 -13.64 -12.78
CA CYS A 176 3.35 -14.88 -12.09
C CYS A 176 2.92 -15.95 -13.10
N ARG A 177 2.94 -17.21 -12.67
CA ARG A 177 2.29 -18.30 -13.42
C ARG A 177 0.76 -18.11 -13.40
N PRO A 178 0.02 -18.46 -14.46
CA PRO A 178 -1.42 -18.23 -14.53
C PRO A 178 -2.27 -19.34 -13.89
N ASP A 179 -1.67 -20.48 -13.54
CA ASP A 179 -2.35 -21.71 -13.13
C ASP A 179 -2.41 -21.86 -11.59
N TYR A 180 -2.66 -20.78 -10.87
CA TYR A 180 -2.98 -20.78 -9.45
C TYR A 180 -4.42 -20.31 -9.20
N SER A 181 -4.98 -20.65 -8.05
CA SER A 181 -6.30 -20.18 -7.62
C SER A 181 -6.19 -18.77 -7.08
N ALA A 182 -6.63 -17.80 -7.88
CA ALA A 182 -6.61 -16.38 -7.53
C ALA A 182 -7.91 -15.94 -6.86
N SER A 183 -7.83 -15.10 -5.82
CA SER A 183 -9.00 -14.42 -5.24
C SER A 183 -8.59 -13.08 -4.64
N GLU A 184 -9.45 -12.07 -4.79
CA GLU A 184 -9.30 -10.79 -4.07
C GLU A 184 -9.86 -10.86 -2.63
N ASP A 185 -10.58 -11.92 -2.29
CA ASP A 185 -11.06 -12.21 -0.93
C ASP A 185 -10.12 -13.22 -0.26
N ASP A 186 -9.33 -12.73 0.71
CA ASP A 186 -8.37 -13.55 1.45
C ASP A 186 -9.04 -14.71 2.23
N ASN A 187 -10.33 -14.60 2.61
CA ASN A 187 -11.06 -15.70 3.24
C ASN A 187 -11.22 -16.89 2.30
N VAL A 188 -11.37 -16.64 0.99
CA VAL A 188 -11.40 -17.72 -0.03
C VAL A 188 -10.06 -18.41 -0.11
N LEU A 189 -8.96 -17.65 -0.01
CA LEU A 189 -7.60 -18.20 -0.01
C LEU A 189 -7.35 -19.05 1.24
N VAL A 190 -7.77 -18.57 2.42
CA VAL A 190 -7.69 -19.32 3.70
C VAL A 190 -8.42 -20.65 3.58
N MET A 191 -9.69 -20.65 3.11
CA MET A 191 -10.47 -21.86 2.93
C MET A 191 -9.83 -22.84 1.93
N GLY A 192 -9.25 -22.31 0.85
CA GLY A 192 -8.55 -23.10 -0.15
C GLY A 192 -7.34 -23.84 0.43
N VAL A 193 -6.52 -23.13 1.23
CA VAL A 193 -5.33 -23.73 1.87
C VAL A 193 -5.72 -24.68 3.00
N GLU A 194 -6.73 -24.37 3.81
CA GLU A 194 -7.26 -25.24 4.85
C GLU A 194 -7.82 -26.55 4.27
N GLY A 195 -8.46 -26.48 3.10
CA GLY A 195 -9.17 -27.59 2.49
C GLY A 195 -8.30 -28.60 1.73
N ASP A 196 -7.03 -28.31 1.43
CA ASP A 196 -6.14 -29.22 0.67
C ASP A 196 -4.79 -29.39 1.37
N LYS A 197 -4.48 -30.65 1.74
CA LYS A 197 -3.22 -31.00 2.42
C LYS A 197 -1.96 -30.52 1.66
N TYR A 198 -2.03 -30.46 0.33
CA TYR A 198 -0.91 -30.12 -0.54
C TYR A 198 -0.93 -28.67 -1.00
N ALA A 199 -1.77 -27.83 -0.36
CA ALA A 199 -1.86 -26.41 -0.67
C ALA A 199 -0.64 -25.62 -0.18
N LEU A 200 -0.29 -24.61 -0.97
CA LEU A 200 0.64 -23.54 -0.65
C LEU A 200 -0.01 -22.22 -1.06
N GLY A 201 -0.06 -21.26 -0.14
CA GLY A 201 -0.64 -19.95 -0.42
C GLY A 201 0.19 -18.81 0.14
N PHE A 202 -0.17 -17.58 -0.27
CA PHE A 202 0.35 -16.37 0.33
C PHE A 202 -0.72 -15.27 0.40
N PHE A 203 -0.68 -14.47 1.46
CA PHE A 203 -1.53 -13.29 1.67
C PHE A 203 -0.98 -12.44 2.82
N GLY A 204 -1.64 -11.31 3.15
CA GLY A 204 -1.20 -10.42 4.21
C GLY A 204 -1.13 -11.08 5.58
N LEU A 205 -0.12 -10.72 6.38
CA LEU A 205 0.15 -11.32 7.69
C LEU A 205 -1.04 -11.21 8.66
N ALA A 206 -1.80 -10.11 8.60
CA ALA A 206 -2.95 -9.93 9.49
C ALA A 206 -4.03 -11.01 9.28
N TYR A 207 -4.27 -11.44 8.05
CA TYR A 207 -5.23 -12.53 7.76
C TYR A 207 -4.73 -13.88 8.28
N PHE A 208 -3.41 -14.11 8.25
CA PHE A 208 -2.86 -15.30 8.90
C PHE A 208 -3.11 -15.27 10.42
N GLU A 209 -2.86 -14.13 11.08
CA GLU A 209 -3.04 -14.00 12.53
C GLU A 209 -4.49 -14.27 12.97
N GLU A 210 -5.47 -13.85 12.16
CA GLU A 210 -6.90 -14.12 12.39
C GLU A 210 -7.28 -15.59 12.17
N ASN A 211 -6.48 -16.35 11.39
CA ASN A 211 -6.77 -17.73 10.99
C ASN A 211 -5.65 -18.73 11.36
N LYS A 212 -4.78 -18.40 12.28
CA LYS A 212 -3.59 -19.20 12.66
C LYS A 212 -3.88 -20.62 13.10
N GLU A 213 -5.08 -20.87 13.65
CA GLU A 213 -5.50 -22.22 14.07
C GLU A 213 -5.83 -23.14 12.86
N LYS A 214 -6.08 -22.55 11.67
CA LYS A 214 -6.46 -23.27 10.45
C LYS A 214 -5.31 -23.47 9.48
N LEU A 215 -4.17 -22.81 9.71
CA LEU A 215 -3.09 -22.69 8.76
C LEU A 215 -1.74 -22.97 9.41
N LYS A 216 -0.83 -23.55 8.62
CA LYS A 216 0.59 -23.68 8.98
C LYS A 216 1.36 -22.51 8.38
N LEU A 217 2.05 -21.74 9.22
CA LEU A 217 2.95 -20.68 8.79
C LEU A 217 4.30 -21.24 8.37
N LEU A 218 4.75 -20.91 7.16
CA LEU A 218 6.07 -21.27 6.66
C LEU A 218 7.05 -20.10 6.86
N GLY A 219 8.31 -20.44 7.04
CA GLY A 219 9.42 -19.49 7.03
C GLY A 219 9.94 -19.22 5.62
N VAL A 220 10.67 -18.12 5.49
CA VAL A 220 11.41 -17.77 4.27
C VAL A 220 12.88 -17.63 4.59
N ASP A 221 13.71 -18.27 3.78
CA ASP A 221 15.15 -18.10 3.78
C ASP A 221 15.56 -17.20 2.59
N PRO A 222 16.13 -16.03 2.83
CA PRO A 222 16.55 -15.12 1.75
C PRO A 222 17.74 -15.62 0.93
N GLY A 223 18.32 -16.77 1.31
CA GLY A 223 19.48 -17.37 0.66
C GLY A 223 20.76 -17.35 1.53
N ASP A 224 20.62 -16.96 2.79
CA ASP A 224 21.72 -16.92 3.77
C ASP A 224 21.70 -18.09 4.78
N GLY A 225 20.76 -19.03 4.61
CA GLY A 225 20.56 -20.18 5.48
C GLY A 225 19.71 -19.88 6.72
N ASN A 226 19.20 -18.65 6.88
CA ASN A 226 18.40 -18.24 8.02
C ASN A 226 16.92 -18.22 7.68
N CYS A 227 16.20 -19.28 8.08
CA CYS A 227 14.76 -19.36 7.90
C CYS A 227 14.03 -18.51 8.93
N THR A 228 13.37 -17.44 8.49
CA THR A 228 12.59 -16.56 9.36
C THR A 228 11.11 -16.75 9.09
N LYS A 229 10.30 -16.95 10.14
CA LYS A 229 8.83 -16.90 10.05
C LYS A 229 8.35 -15.48 10.24
N PRO A 230 7.31 -15.03 9.49
CA PRO A 230 6.72 -13.73 9.72
C PRO A 230 6.04 -13.68 11.09
N SER A 231 6.22 -12.56 11.76
CA SER A 231 5.53 -12.12 12.96
C SER A 231 5.47 -10.59 12.93
N GLU A 232 4.63 -9.97 13.74
CA GLU A 232 4.64 -8.51 13.82
C GLU A 232 6.06 -7.97 14.11
N ASP A 233 6.81 -8.60 15.00
CA ASP A 233 8.16 -8.18 15.35
C ASP A 233 9.14 -8.34 14.19
N SER A 234 9.15 -9.51 13.51
CA SER A 234 10.07 -9.76 12.39
C SER A 234 9.75 -8.89 11.17
N VAL A 235 8.48 -8.48 11.01
CA VAL A 235 8.05 -7.53 9.97
C VAL A 235 8.45 -6.10 10.35
N ARG A 236 8.20 -5.66 11.59
CA ARG A 236 8.55 -4.32 12.07
C ARG A 236 10.06 -4.04 12.07
N ASN A 237 10.87 -5.01 12.43
CA ASN A 237 12.34 -4.89 12.44
C ASN A 237 12.98 -5.25 11.09
N LEU A 238 12.18 -5.60 10.08
CA LEU A 238 12.62 -5.99 8.73
C LEU A 238 13.55 -7.20 8.71
N ALA A 239 13.47 -8.09 9.71
CA ALA A 239 14.21 -9.35 9.75
C ALA A 239 13.60 -10.38 8.79
N TYR A 240 12.30 -10.31 8.52
CA TYR A 240 11.61 -11.19 7.59
C TYR A 240 11.79 -10.74 6.14
N LYS A 241 12.91 -11.13 5.54
CA LYS A 241 13.30 -10.75 4.17
C LYS A 241 12.96 -11.85 3.16
N PRO A 242 12.59 -11.46 1.91
CA PRO A 242 12.32 -10.11 1.41
C PRO A 242 10.85 -9.69 1.57
N LEU A 243 10.03 -10.43 2.34
CA LEU A 243 8.57 -10.30 2.41
C LEU A 243 8.10 -9.37 3.54
N SER A 244 8.95 -8.42 3.98
CA SER A 244 8.57 -7.31 4.86
C SER A 244 9.11 -5.99 4.34
N ARG A 245 8.28 -4.94 4.39
CA ARG A 245 8.66 -3.59 3.94
C ARG A 245 7.91 -2.50 4.68
N PRO A 246 8.51 -1.30 4.85
CA PRO A 246 7.82 -0.13 5.38
C PRO A 246 6.95 0.52 4.30
N LEU A 247 5.83 1.10 4.74
CA LEU A 247 4.90 1.86 3.91
C LEU A 247 4.92 3.34 4.33
N PHE A 248 4.86 4.24 3.34
CA PHE A 248 5.00 5.68 3.54
C PHE A 248 3.94 6.45 2.75
N ILE A 249 3.67 7.67 3.24
CA ILE A 249 3.14 8.76 2.42
C ILE A 249 4.17 9.89 2.41
N TYR A 250 4.38 10.50 1.24
CA TYR A 250 5.21 11.69 1.05
C TYR A 250 4.31 12.87 0.79
N VAL A 251 4.34 13.87 1.66
CA VAL A 251 3.44 15.03 1.60
C VAL A 251 4.24 16.25 1.17
N ARG A 252 3.81 16.93 0.10
CA ARG A 252 4.47 18.15 -0.36
C ARG A 252 4.29 19.26 0.66
N THR A 253 5.39 19.81 1.18
CA THR A 253 5.38 20.85 2.22
C THR A 253 4.58 22.08 1.80
N SER A 254 4.77 22.58 0.57
CA SER A 254 4.03 23.75 0.07
C SER A 254 2.50 23.51 -0.03
N SER A 255 2.07 22.28 -0.21
CA SER A 255 0.63 21.91 -0.25
C SER A 255 -0.02 21.95 1.14
N LEU A 256 0.75 21.79 2.22
CA LEU A 256 0.28 21.89 3.61
C LEU A 256 -0.16 23.31 4.01
N ALA A 257 0.15 24.33 3.21
CA ALA A 257 -0.42 25.68 3.38
C ALA A 257 -1.95 25.68 3.21
N ARG A 258 -2.52 24.68 2.53
CA ARG A 258 -3.98 24.53 2.37
C ARG A 258 -4.59 23.83 3.58
N PRO A 259 -5.53 24.48 4.31
CA PRO A 259 -6.12 23.91 5.52
C PRO A 259 -6.69 22.50 5.30
N ALA A 260 -7.41 22.29 4.19
CA ALA A 260 -8.01 20.98 3.89
C ALA A 260 -7.00 19.82 3.75
N LEU A 261 -5.79 20.10 3.21
CA LEU A 261 -4.74 19.05 3.13
C LEU A 261 -4.13 18.80 4.50
N ARG A 262 -3.89 19.86 5.30
CA ARG A 262 -3.39 19.72 6.67
C ARG A 262 -4.33 18.85 7.49
N GLU A 263 -5.62 19.19 7.53
CA GLU A 263 -6.65 18.44 8.24
C GLU A 263 -6.70 16.96 7.78
N TYR A 264 -6.52 16.73 6.47
CA TYR A 264 -6.48 15.37 5.92
C TYR A 264 -5.28 14.57 6.42
N VAL A 265 -4.06 15.16 6.42
CA VAL A 265 -2.84 14.47 6.86
C VAL A 265 -2.84 14.24 8.37
N GLU A 266 -3.28 15.22 9.16
CA GLU A 266 -3.48 15.07 10.61
C GLU A 266 -4.49 13.93 10.91
N PHE A 267 -5.64 13.95 10.24
CA PHE A 267 -6.65 12.89 10.34
C PHE A 267 -6.09 11.53 9.95
N TYR A 268 -5.28 11.47 8.89
CA TYR A 268 -4.61 10.25 8.44
C TYR A 268 -3.76 9.66 9.56
N LEU A 269 -2.83 10.43 10.13
CA LEU A 269 -1.93 9.96 11.18
C LEU A 269 -2.66 9.61 12.49
N ASP A 270 -3.74 10.29 12.81
CA ASP A 270 -4.53 10.02 14.03
C ASP A 270 -5.35 8.72 13.94
N ASN A 271 -5.72 8.29 12.74
CA ASN A 271 -6.57 7.13 12.55
C ASN A 271 -5.85 5.92 11.92
N VAL A 272 -4.63 6.11 11.40
CA VAL A 272 -3.93 5.10 10.60
C VAL A 272 -3.71 3.80 11.34
N SER A 273 -3.35 3.81 12.61
CA SER A 273 -3.09 2.58 13.40
C SER A 273 -4.32 1.66 13.48
N LYS A 274 -5.52 2.25 13.57
CA LYS A 274 -6.78 1.50 13.56
C LYS A 274 -7.08 0.95 12.17
N ILE A 275 -6.96 1.81 11.16
CA ILE A 275 -7.31 1.50 9.77
C ILE A 275 -6.36 0.46 9.18
N VAL A 276 -5.07 0.55 9.46
CA VAL A 276 -4.05 -0.41 8.99
C VAL A 276 -4.39 -1.84 9.41
N ARG A 277 -4.86 -2.05 10.64
CA ARG A 277 -5.25 -3.39 11.11
C ARG A 277 -6.42 -3.98 10.33
N SER A 278 -7.40 -3.15 9.98
CA SER A 278 -8.57 -3.61 9.18
C SER A 278 -8.27 -3.79 7.70
N THR A 279 -7.11 -3.30 7.22
CA THR A 279 -6.69 -3.43 5.81
C THR A 279 -5.65 -4.54 5.57
N GLY A 280 -5.35 -5.34 6.59
CA GLY A 280 -4.44 -6.48 6.47
C GLY A 280 -2.95 -6.16 6.60
N TYR A 281 -2.59 -4.95 7.03
CA TYR A 281 -1.21 -4.51 7.24
C TYR A 281 -0.82 -4.47 8.72
N VAL A 282 0.47 -4.28 9.00
CA VAL A 282 1.01 -4.21 10.36
C VAL A 282 1.15 -2.76 10.80
N ALA A 283 0.49 -2.41 11.90
CA ALA A 283 0.53 -1.06 12.43
C ALA A 283 1.92 -0.70 12.99
N LEU A 284 2.26 0.59 12.90
CA LEU A 284 3.47 1.12 13.53
C LEU A 284 3.38 0.99 15.07
N PRO A 285 4.52 0.78 15.75
CA PRO A 285 4.65 1.12 17.16
C PRO A 285 4.38 2.61 17.41
N ASP A 286 3.84 2.95 18.57
CA ASP A 286 3.48 4.34 18.91
C ASP A 286 4.67 5.30 18.74
N GLU A 287 5.88 4.90 19.15
CA GLU A 287 7.09 5.72 18.99
C GLU A 287 7.42 6.05 17.51
N MET A 288 7.11 5.13 16.58
CA MET A 288 7.34 5.38 15.15
C MET A 288 6.24 6.27 14.56
N LEU A 289 5.01 6.11 15.01
CA LEU A 289 3.91 7.00 14.63
C LEU A 289 4.15 8.42 15.14
N ASP A 290 4.63 8.56 16.37
CA ASP A 290 4.98 9.86 16.95
C ASP A 290 6.10 10.56 16.15
N ARG A 291 7.10 9.82 15.65
CA ARG A 291 8.09 10.37 14.72
C ARG A 291 7.47 10.89 13.43
N SER A 292 6.49 10.19 12.88
CA SER A 292 5.77 10.66 11.69
C SER A 292 4.95 11.91 11.98
N LYS A 293 4.31 11.99 13.16
CA LYS A 293 3.62 13.21 13.60
C LYS A 293 4.59 14.37 13.80
N GLN A 294 5.74 14.13 14.44
CA GLN A 294 6.79 15.14 14.58
C GLN A 294 7.31 15.64 13.22
N ALA A 295 7.53 14.76 12.25
CA ALA A 295 7.96 15.15 10.90
C ALA A 295 6.91 16.01 10.19
N LEU A 296 5.62 15.78 10.43
CA LEU A 296 4.54 16.64 9.95
C LEU A 296 4.61 18.01 10.61
N ASP A 297 4.77 18.09 11.93
CA ASP A 297 4.86 19.34 12.69
C ASP A 297 6.06 20.18 12.22
N GLU A 298 7.22 19.56 12.00
CA GLU A 298 8.42 20.23 11.45
C GLU A 298 8.15 20.79 10.05
N ALA A 299 7.45 20.05 9.19
CA ALA A 299 7.07 20.52 7.86
C ALA A 299 6.07 21.70 7.91
N LEU A 300 5.16 21.70 8.88
CA LEU A 300 4.20 22.80 9.09
C LEU A 300 4.89 24.09 9.53
N VAL A 301 5.92 24.00 10.38
CA VAL A 301 6.72 25.17 10.81
C VAL A 301 7.56 25.74 9.65
N ALA A 302 7.99 24.89 8.71
CA ALA A 302 8.79 25.32 7.56
C ALA A 302 7.98 26.06 6.47
N ILE A 303 6.64 26.12 6.57
CA ILE A 303 5.81 26.84 5.61
C ILE A 303 6.02 28.34 5.82
N PRO A 304 6.44 29.10 4.77
CA PRO A 304 6.54 30.56 4.88
C PRO A 304 5.19 31.18 5.24
N VAL A 305 5.17 32.01 6.28
CA VAL A 305 3.97 32.83 6.61
C VAL A 305 3.79 33.80 5.44
N GLN A 306 2.69 33.65 4.68
CA GLN A 306 2.31 34.58 3.61
C GLN A 306 1.68 35.83 4.14
#